data_54258ed48a181e75d2b10f6a23fca627
#
_entry.id   54258ed48a181e75d2b10f6a23fca627
#
_cell.length_a   1.000
_cell.length_b   1.000
_cell.length_c   1.000
_cell.angle_alpha   90.00
_cell.angle_beta   90.00
_cell.angle_gamma   90.00
#
_symmetry.space_group_name_H-M   'P 1'
#
loop_
_entity.id
_entity.type
_entity.pdbx_description
1 polymer ?
#
loop_
_entity_poly.entity_id
_entity_poly.type
_entity_poly.pdbx_seq_one_letter_code
_entity_poly.pdbx_strand_id
1 'polypeptide(L)'
;MISNSSIFARYGLASSGKVFPSSASIAKRELIGNFKNAGAKWDRSPVPVNDHDFRSDASGVGISYGIYDPPHNRGTVCVGISHDTPAFAAHSIATWWKREGSPRYGRAPKLLVLADSGGSNSCSSWAWKAEIQAQLCNAFGITVTIAHYPTGASKWNPIEHRLFSEISKNWAAEPLDSYEKMLKFIRTTTTQTGLVVTAYLDRKQYPTGLKPDPQLISSLGLKHSKTLPQWNYTIAPNL
;
A
#
# COMPACT_ATOMS: atom_id res chain seq x y z
N MET A 1 3.34 -18.23 17.19
CA MET A 1 3.83 -17.34 16.12
C MET A 1 3.47 -17.97 14.78
N ILE A 2 2.54 -17.38 14.03
CA ILE A 2 2.24 -17.84 12.66
C ILE A 2 3.31 -17.20 11.78
N SER A 3 4.27 -17.98 11.29
CA SER A 3 5.30 -17.47 10.37
C SER A 3 4.67 -17.14 9.01
N ASN A 4 5.24 -16.20 8.25
CA ASN A 4 4.79 -15.88 6.91
C ASN A 4 4.68 -17.15 6.02
N SER A 5 5.59 -18.10 6.18
CA SER A 5 5.54 -19.42 5.53
C SER A 5 4.26 -20.22 5.82
N SER A 6 3.66 -20.09 7.01
CA SER A 6 2.42 -20.80 7.33
C SER A 6 1.18 -20.15 6.68
N ILE A 7 1.20 -18.85 6.42
CA ILE A 7 0.16 -18.18 5.64
C ILE A 7 0.23 -18.65 4.18
N PHE A 8 1.42 -18.70 3.60
CA PHE A 8 1.63 -19.19 2.23
C PHE A 8 1.23 -20.64 2.04
N ALA A 9 1.59 -21.52 2.98
CA ALA A 9 1.21 -22.93 2.97
C ALA A 9 -0.31 -23.13 3.14
N ARG A 10 -0.96 -22.32 3.98
CA ARG A 10 -2.38 -22.44 4.30
C ARG A 10 -3.31 -22.06 3.13
N TYR A 11 -2.85 -21.19 2.22
CA TYR A 11 -3.63 -20.79 1.04
C TYR A 11 -3.40 -21.68 -0.18
N GLY A 12 -2.67 -22.79 -0.04
CA GLY A 12 -2.42 -23.75 -1.15
C GLY A 12 -1.64 -23.12 -2.31
N LEU A 13 -0.95 -22.02 -2.04
CA LEU A 13 -0.29 -21.20 -3.06
C LEU A 13 1.06 -21.78 -3.51
N ALA A 14 1.48 -22.87 -2.89
CA ALA A 14 2.77 -23.51 -3.16
C ALA A 14 2.75 -24.58 -4.27
N SER A 15 1.59 -24.99 -4.81
CA SER A 15 1.56 -26.24 -5.57
C SER A 15 1.23 -26.19 -7.06
N SER A 16 0.77 -25.08 -7.66
CA SER A 16 0.44 -25.15 -9.11
C SER A 16 0.35 -23.83 -9.91
N GLY A 17 0.94 -22.77 -9.43
CA GLY A 17 1.00 -21.51 -10.19
C GLY A 17 1.87 -20.52 -9.46
N LYS A 18 2.66 -19.74 -10.15
CA LYS A 18 3.49 -18.70 -9.54
C LYS A 18 2.58 -17.66 -8.89
N VAL A 19 2.37 -17.77 -7.58
CA VAL A 19 1.72 -16.73 -6.77
C VAL A 19 2.80 -15.90 -6.12
N PHE A 20 2.70 -14.60 -6.27
CA PHE A 20 3.72 -13.68 -5.77
C PHE A 20 3.13 -12.90 -4.60
N PRO A 21 3.73 -13.02 -3.41
CA PRO A 21 3.28 -12.26 -2.26
C PRO A 21 3.66 -10.80 -2.41
N SER A 22 2.69 -9.92 -2.19
CA SER A 22 2.94 -8.52 -1.93
C SER A 22 2.16 -8.07 -0.71
N SER A 23 2.63 -7.03 -0.03
CA SER A 23 1.93 -6.43 1.10
C SER A 23 1.52 -5.01 0.75
N ALA A 24 0.25 -4.70 0.93
CA ALA A 24 -0.25 -3.33 0.80
C ALA A 24 -0.69 -2.85 2.19
N SER A 25 -0.33 -1.64 2.55
CA SER A 25 -0.65 -1.03 3.85
C SER A 25 -1.61 0.15 3.70
N ILE A 26 -2.23 0.53 4.79
CA ILE A 26 -2.97 1.79 4.89
C ILE A 26 -1.99 2.95 4.69
N ALA A 27 -2.44 3.96 3.97
CA ALA A 27 -1.66 5.14 3.71
C ALA A 27 -1.36 5.91 5.00
N LYS A 28 -0.09 6.27 5.20
CA LYS A 28 0.30 7.29 6.16
C LYS A 28 0.09 8.65 5.56
N ARG A 29 -0.43 9.58 6.37
CA ARG A 29 -0.63 10.97 5.99
C ARG A 29 0.43 11.83 6.64
N GLU A 30 1.15 12.58 5.81
CA GLU A 30 2.16 13.54 6.25
C GLU A 30 1.75 14.94 5.78
N LEU A 31 1.87 15.92 6.67
CA LEU A 31 1.67 17.33 6.28
C LEU A 31 2.87 17.78 5.44
N ILE A 32 2.60 18.44 4.34
CA ILE A 32 3.63 19.06 3.51
C ILE A 32 3.79 20.51 3.94
N GLY A 33 4.99 20.82 4.45
CA GLY A 33 5.28 22.13 5.02
C GLY A 33 6.40 22.06 6.06
N ASN A 34 6.65 23.18 6.73
CA ASN A 34 7.66 23.26 7.78
C ASN A 34 7.13 22.72 9.12
N PHE A 35 6.78 21.42 9.17
CA PHE A 35 6.26 20.78 10.37
C PHE A 35 7.29 19.85 11.01
N LYS A 36 7.19 19.73 12.35
CA LYS A 36 8.01 18.83 13.12
C LYS A 36 7.73 17.37 12.70
N ASN A 37 8.79 16.64 12.37
CA ASN A 37 8.75 15.18 12.29
C ASN A 37 9.40 14.55 13.52
N ALA A 38 8.95 13.35 13.87
CA ALA A 38 9.51 12.61 15.00
C ALA A 38 11.00 12.32 14.80
N GLY A 39 11.73 12.28 15.91
CA GLY A 39 13.17 12.04 15.93
C GLY A 39 13.99 13.27 16.29
N ALA A 40 15.30 13.10 16.28
CA ALA A 40 16.28 14.15 16.54
C ALA A 40 17.42 14.04 15.53
N LYS A 41 17.99 15.19 15.17
CA LYS A 41 19.12 15.32 14.26
C LYS A 41 20.12 16.30 14.87
N TRP A 42 21.39 16.00 14.72
CA TRP A 42 22.44 16.95 15.06
C TRP A 42 22.55 17.99 13.94
N ASP A 43 22.44 19.27 14.32
CA ASP A 43 22.67 20.41 13.44
C ASP A 43 23.42 21.51 14.18
N ARG A 44 24.00 22.46 13.46
CA ARG A 44 24.73 23.59 14.03
C ARG A 44 23.83 24.56 14.78
N SER A 45 22.58 24.66 14.37
CA SER A 45 21.56 25.49 15.00
C SER A 45 20.18 24.81 14.93
N PRO A 46 19.31 25.06 15.91
CA PRO A 46 17.93 24.55 15.87
C PRO A 46 17.20 25.07 14.63
N VAL A 47 16.49 24.18 13.95
CA VAL A 47 15.57 24.54 12.86
C VAL A 47 14.20 24.79 13.47
N PRO A 48 13.65 26.03 13.42
CA PRO A 48 12.31 26.27 13.90
C PRO A 48 11.29 25.58 12.98
N VAL A 49 10.33 24.86 13.58
CA VAL A 49 9.29 24.10 12.88
C VAL A 49 7.95 24.37 13.52
N ASN A 50 6.88 24.26 12.73
CA ASN A 50 5.51 24.37 13.19
C ASN A 50 5.09 23.09 13.93
N ASP A 51 4.22 23.21 14.92
CA ASP A 51 3.54 22.06 15.51
C ASP A 51 2.39 21.61 14.60
N HIS A 52 2.01 20.35 14.70
CA HIS A 52 0.92 19.74 13.91
C HIS A 52 -0.47 20.30 14.24
N ASP A 53 -0.61 21.12 15.26
CA ASP A 53 -1.88 21.75 15.64
C ASP A 53 -2.35 22.78 14.59
N PHE A 54 -1.43 23.38 13.84
CA PHE A 54 -1.74 24.38 12.82
C PHE A 54 -1.73 23.78 11.40
N ARG A 55 -2.61 22.82 11.16
CA ARG A 55 -2.72 22.13 9.85
C ARG A 55 -3.05 23.05 8.68
N SER A 56 -3.64 24.22 8.95
CA SER A 56 -3.90 25.26 7.95
C SER A 56 -2.64 25.81 7.29
N ASP A 57 -1.50 25.71 7.96
CA ASP A 57 -0.21 26.18 7.44
C ASP A 57 0.45 25.20 6.47
N ALA A 58 -0.15 24.02 6.29
CA ALA A 58 0.34 23.04 5.34
C ALA A 58 0.03 23.47 3.90
N SER A 59 1.00 23.35 3.03
CA SER A 59 0.83 23.53 1.58
C SER A 59 0.11 22.36 0.91
N GLY A 60 -0.05 21.24 1.64
CA GLY A 60 -0.74 20.05 1.18
C GLY A 60 -0.59 18.88 2.14
N VAL A 61 -1.08 17.73 1.69
CA VAL A 61 -0.98 16.44 2.42
C VAL A 61 -0.42 15.40 1.47
N GLY A 62 0.65 14.73 1.88
CA GLY A 62 1.19 13.55 1.20
C GLY A 62 0.59 12.27 1.77
N ILE A 63 -0.09 11.49 0.95
CA ILE A 63 -0.68 10.20 1.33
C ILE A 63 0.16 9.08 0.76
N SER A 64 0.94 8.41 1.60
CA SER A 64 1.85 7.34 1.20
C SER A 64 1.14 5.99 1.20
N TYR A 65 0.86 5.43 0.04
CA TYR A 65 0.40 4.04 -0.10
C TYR A 65 1.58 3.14 -0.45
N GLY A 66 1.94 2.26 0.47
CA GLY A 66 3.10 1.39 0.33
C GLY A 66 2.75 0.00 -0.20
N ILE A 67 3.60 -0.54 -1.03
CA ILE A 67 3.60 -1.94 -1.47
C ILE A 67 4.99 -2.51 -1.17
N TYR A 68 5.05 -3.59 -0.40
CA TYR A 68 6.31 -4.28 -0.09
C TYR A 68 6.30 -5.67 -0.72
N ASP A 69 7.35 -5.96 -1.46
CA ASP A 69 7.61 -7.25 -2.11
C ASP A 69 8.63 -8.05 -1.26
N PRO A 70 8.15 -8.93 -0.36
CA PRO A 70 9.02 -9.63 0.58
C PRO A 70 10.10 -10.53 -0.08
N PRO A 71 9.80 -11.30 -1.15
CA PRO A 71 10.80 -12.12 -1.82
C PRO A 71 12.00 -11.35 -2.35
N HIS A 72 11.82 -10.10 -2.76
CA HIS A 72 12.87 -9.29 -3.35
C HIS A 72 13.37 -8.17 -2.43
N ASN A 73 12.81 -8.06 -1.21
CA ASN A 73 13.11 -6.98 -0.27
C ASN A 73 13.00 -5.59 -0.93
N ARG A 74 11.88 -5.35 -1.64
CA ARG A 74 11.65 -4.10 -2.37
C ARG A 74 10.36 -3.43 -1.89
N GLY A 75 10.45 -2.11 -1.74
CA GLY A 75 9.31 -1.26 -1.42
C GLY A 75 8.96 -0.35 -2.59
N THR A 76 7.68 -0.16 -2.82
CA THR A 76 7.16 0.88 -3.72
C THR A 76 6.18 1.73 -2.96
N VAL A 77 6.30 3.04 -3.05
CA VAL A 77 5.38 3.98 -2.40
C VAL A 77 4.77 4.90 -3.44
N CYS A 78 3.44 4.86 -3.54
CA CYS A 78 2.68 5.87 -4.27
C CYS A 78 2.30 6.99 -3.30
N VAL A 79 2.77 8.20 -3.57
CA VAL A 79 2.42 9.39 -2.79
C VAL A 79 1.29 10.12 -3.51
N GLY A 80 0.09 10.06 -2.95
CA GLY A 80 -1.08 10.80 -3.44
C GLY A 80 -1.17 12.18 -2.81
N ILE A 81 -1.82 13.11 -3.50
CA ILE A 81 -2.01 14.51 -3.07
C ILE A 81 -3.46 14.84 -2.72
N SER A 82 -4.38 13.88 -2.78
CA SER A 82 -5.81 14.12 -2.59
C SER A 82 -6.39 13.36 -1.38
N HIS A 83 -6.99 12.20 -1.60
CA HIS A 83 -7.65 11.43 -0.54
C HIS A 83 -7.24 9.96 -0.57
N ASP A 84 -7.19 9.36 0.63
CA ASP A 84 -7.02 7.92 0.80
C ASP A 84 -8.35 7.23 0.52
N THR A 85 -8.53 6.76 -0.71
CA THR A 85 -9.74 6.11 -1.19
C THR A 85 -9.44 4.72 -1.75
N PRO A 86 -10.45 3.83 -1.86
CA PRO A 86 -10.30 2.53 -2.52
C PRO A 86 -9.73 2.62 -3.93
N ALA A 87 -10.13 3.64 -4.69
CA ALA A 87 -9.62 3.89 -6.04
C ALA A 87 -8.13 4.25 -6.05
N PHE A 88 -7.67 5.08 -5.12
CA PHE A 88 -6.24 5.40 -4.95
C PHE A 88 -5.42 4.16 -4.55
N ALA A 89 -5.93 3.39 -3.59
CA ALA A 89 -5.26 2.18 -3.13
C ALA A 89 -5.10 1.14 -4.25
N ALA A 90 -6.18 0.84 -4.99
CA ALA A 90 -6.15 -0.06 -6.14
C ALA A 90 -5.24 0.47 -7.26
N HIS A 91 -5.29 1.78 -7.54
CA HIS A 91 -4.41 2.43 -8.52
C HIS A 91 -2.94 2.29 -8.14
N SER A 92 -2.61 2.42 -6.87
CA SER A 92 -1.24 2.26 -6.37
C SER A 92 -0.71 0.85 -6.63
N ILE A 93 -1.51 -0.19 -6.33
CA ILE A 93 -1.15 -1.58 -6.60
C ILE A 93 -1.05 -1.84 -8.11
N ALA A 94 -1.97 -1.32 -8.91
CA ALA A 94 -1.94 -1.45 -10.38
C ALA A 94 -0.70 -0.78 -10.99
N THR A 95 -0.32 0.39 -10.48
CA THR A 95 0.90 1.10 -10.90
C THR A 95 2.15 0.29 -10.57
N TRP A 96 2.25 -0.24 -9.35
CA TRP A 96 3.32 -1.14 -8.96
C TRP A 96 3.36 -2.40 -9.84
N TRP A 97 2.22 -3.04 -10.06
CA TRP A 97 2.14 -4.24 -10.89
C TRP A 97 2.63 -3.98 -12.31
N LYS A 98 2.17 -2.90 -12.92
CA LYS A 98 2.59 -2.50 -14.27
C LYS A 98 4.07 -2.20 -14.38
N ARG A 99 4.63 -1.47 -13.40
CA ARG A 99 6.02 -0.95 -13.47
C ARG A 99 7.07 -1.93 -12.98
N GLU A 100 6.73 -2.73 -11.98
CA GLU A 100 7.69 -3.57 -11.26
C GLU A 100 7.26 -5.03 -11.14
N GLY A 101 5.99 -5.27 -10.75
CA GLY A 101 5.50 -6.63 -10.53
C GLY A 101 5.49 -7.45 -11.80
N SER A 102 4.78 -7.02 -12.83
CA SER A 102 4.67 -7.75 -14.10
C SER A 102 6.02 -7.98 -14.79
N PRO A 103 6.94 -6.98 -14.90
CA PRO A 103 8.27 -7.21 -15.45
C PRO A 103 9.10 -8.22 -14.64
N ARG A 104 8.99 -8.20 -13.32
CA ARG A 104 9.79 -9.08 -12.42
C ARG A 104 9.27 -10.51 -12.39
N TYR A 105 7.96 -10.66 -12.36
CA TYR A 105 7.30 -11.95 -12.19
C TYR A 105 6.79 -12.55 -13.51
N GLY A 106 7.07 -11.88 -14.62
CA GLY A 106 6.58 -12.28 -15.92
C GLY A 106 5.06 -12.23 -16.00
N ARG A 107 4.47 -13.12 -16.76
CA ARG A 107 3.01 -13.23 -16.92
C ARG A 107 2.38 -14.09 -15.83
N ALA A 108 2.73 -13.83 -14.56
CA ALA A 108 2.12 -14.56 -13.45
C ALA A 108 0.59 -14.35 -13.46
N PRO A 109 -0.21 -15.42 -13.51
CA PRO A 109 -1.67 -15.29 -13.61
C PRO A 109 -2.34 -14.95 -12.27
N LYS A 110 -1.57 -14.96 -11.17
CA LYS A 110 -2.11 -14.78 -9.81
C LYS A 110 -1.23 -13.84 -8.99
N LEU A 111 -1.88 -13.01 -8.18
CA LEU A 111 -1.25 -12.11 -7.20
C LEU A 111 -1.87 -12.34 -5.83
N LEU A 112 -1.04 -12.45 -4.79
CA LEU A 112 -1.49 -12.41 -3.39
C LEU A 112 -1.21 -11.02 -2.81
N VAL A 113 -2.23 -10.39 -2.27
CA VAL A 113 -2.14 -9.12 -1.54
C VAL A 113 -2.44 -9.36 -0.07
N LEU A 114 -1.48 -9.06 0.80
CA LEU A 114 -1.66 -9.04 2.24
C LEU A 114 -1.94 -7.60 2.65
N ALA A 115 -3.11 -7.30 3.15
CA ALA A 115 -3.54 -5.94 3.46
C ALA A 115 -4.07 -5.81 4.88
N ASP A 116 -4.02 -4.62 5.44
CA ASP A 116 -4.78 -4.32 6.66
C ASP A 116 -6.28 -4.32 6.36
N SER A 117 -7.09 -4.51 7.38
CA SER A 117 -8.54 -4.60 7.21
C SER A 117 -9.27 -3.25 7.32
N GLY A 118 -8.54 -2.15 7.44
CA GLY A 118 -9.08 -0.80 7.62
C GLY A 118 -8.74 0.17 6.49
N GLY A 119 -9.26 1.40 6.58
CA GLY A 119 -8.97 2.46 5.61
C GLY A 119 -9.46 2.18 4.20
N SER A 120 -8.69 2.62 3.22
CA SER A 120 -9.00 2.52 1.79
C SER A 120 -9.10 1.08 1.27
N ASN A 121 -8.40 0.15 1.91
CA ASN A 121 -8.42 -1.28 1.59
C ASN A 121 -9.22 -2.12 2.58
N SER A 122 -10.27 -1.55 3.18
CA SER A 122 -11.13 -2.26 4.13
C SER A 122 -11.73 -3.54 3.55
N CYS A 123 -11.69 -4.63 4.32
CA CYS A 123 -12.25 -5.93 3.94
C CYS A 123 -13.78 -5.89 3.70
N SER A 124 -14.49 -4.96 4.34
CA SER A 124 -15.94 -4.75 4.15
C SER A 124 -16.28 -3.85 2.96
N SER A 125 -15.30 -3.13 2.38
CA SER A 125 -15.54 -2.14 1.32
C SER A 125 -15.85 -2.81 -0.02
N TRP A 126 -17.03 -2.60 -0.55
CA TRP A 126 -17.40 -2.99 -1.92
C TRP A 126 -16.67 -2.14 -2.96
N ALA A 127 -16.44 -0.86 -2.67
CA ALA A 127 -15.66 0.00 -3.54
C ALA A 127 -14.23 -0.52 -3.74
N TRP A 128 -13.57 -0.99 -2.66
CA TRP A 128 -12.27 -1.63 -2.77
C TRP A 128 -12.29 -2.87 -3.67
N LYS A 129 -13.27 -3.76 -3.49
CA LYS A 129 -13.39 -4.99 -4.30
C LYS A 129 -13.64 -4.66 -5.78
N ALA A 130 -14.51 -3.68 -6.06
CA ALA A 130 -14.80 -3.23 -7.41
C ALA A 130 -13.57 -2.60 -8.09
N GLU A 131 -12.81 -1.78 -7.37
CA GLU A 131 -11.59 -1.17 -7.89
C GLU A 131 -10.49 -2.21 -8.17
N ILE A 132 -10.33 -3.22 -7.31
CA ILE A 132 -9.41 -4.35 -7.57
C ILE A 132 -9.84 -5.12 -8.83
N GLN A 133 -11.15 -5.39 -8.98
CA GLN A 133 -11.68 -6.02 -10.19
C GLN A 133 -11.31 -5.22 -11.45
N ALA A 134 -11.59 -3.93 -11.43
CA ALA A 134 -11.41 -3.08 -12.61
C ALA A 134 -9.92 -2.81 -12.92
N GLN A 135 -9.16 -2.35 -11.92
CA GLN A 135 -7.81 -1.83 -12.12
C GLN A 135 -6.72 -2.90 -12.14
N LEU A 136 -6.97 -4.09 -11.57
CA LEU A 136 -6.00 -5.20 -11.59
C LEU A 136 -6.53 -6.41 -12.37
N CYS A 137 -7.66 -6.98 -11.95
CA CYS A 137 -8.09 -8.25 -12.52
C CYS A 137 -8.41 -8.12 -14.01
N ASN A 138 -9.29 -7.19 -14.37
CA ASN A 138 -9.68 -6.98 -15.78
C ASN A 138 -8.57 -6.31 -16.61
N ALA A 139 -7.86 -5.32 -16.00
CA ALA A 139 -6.83 -4.58 -16.72
C ALA A 139 -5.59 -5.43 -17.09
N PHE A 140 -5.25 -6.44 -16.29
CA PHE A 140 -4.06 -7.27 -16.51
C PHE A 140 -4.37 -8.76 -16.74
N GLY A 141 -5.63 -9.17 -16.72
CA GLY A 141 -6.03 -10.58 -16.85
C GLY A 141 -5.55 -11.47 -15.71
N ILE A 142 -5.38 -10.93 -14.50
CA ILE A 142 -4.84 -11.66 -13.35
C ILE A 142 -5.89 -11.90 -12.27
N THR A 143 -5.76 -13.03 -11.59
CA THR A 143 -6.55 -13.34 -10.40
C THR A 143 -5.86 -12.79 -9.15
N VAL A 144 -6.55 -11.97 -8.37
CA VAL A 144 -6.02 -11.38 -7.14
C VAL A 144 -6.65 -12.05 -5.92
N THR A 145 -5.82 -12.66 -5.08
CA THR A 145 -6.24 -13.17 -3.76
C THR A 145 -5.86 -12.13 -2.71
N ILE A 146 -6.82 -11.72 -1.90
CA ILE A 146 -6.62 -10.75 -0.83
C ILE A 146 -6.80 -11.45 0.50
N ALA A 147 -5.83 -11.28 1.38
CA ALA A 147 -5.88 -11.76 2.75
C ALA A 147 -5.62 -10.58 3.69
N HIS A 148 -6.63 -10.24 4.50
CA HIS A 148 -6.52 -9.13 5.43
C HIS A 148 -5.97 -9.58 6.78
N TYR A 149 -5.10 -8.74 7.34
CA TYR A 149 -4.75 -8.83 8.75
C TYR A 149 -5.96 -8.40 9.60
N PRO A 150 -6.23 -9.09 10.71
CA PRO A 150 -7.26 -8.65 11.65
C PRO A 150 -7.04 -7.23 12.15
N THR A 151 -8.11 -6.54 12.50
CA THR A 151 -8.04 -5.23 13.16
C THR A 151 -7.15 -5.31 14.41
N GLY A 152 -6.21 -4.38 14.56
CA GLY A 152 -5.23 -4.38 15.64
C GLY A 152 -4.03 -5.31 15.44
N ALA A 153 -3.97 -6.05 14.34
CA ALA A 153 -2.85 -6.93 14.00
C ALA A 153 -1.85 -6.32 13.00
N SER A 154 -1.94 -5.02 12.72
CA SER A 154 -1.06 -4.31 11.78
C SER A 154 0.43 -4.45 12.13
N LYS A 155 0.76 -4.55 13.42
CA LYS A 155 2.13 -4.82 13.88
C LYS A 155 2.74 -6.12 13.33
N TRP A 156 1.92 -7.03 12.81
CA TRP A 156 2.38 -8.27 12.18
C TRP A 156 2.52 -8.15 10.66
N ASN A 157 2.06 -7.01 10.09
CA ASN A 157 2.22 -6.73 8.68
C ASN A 157 3.69 -6.35 8.40
N PRO A 158 4.42 -7.14 7.58
CA PRO A 158 5.85 -6.90 7.35
C PRO A 158 6.15 -5.53 6.74
N ILE A 159 5.22 -4.91 6.06
CA ILE A 159 5.41 -3.59 5.45
C ILE A 159 5.65 -2.50 6.51
N GLU A 160 5.03 -2.60 7.69
CA GLU A 160 5.22 -1.63 8.77
C GLU A 160 6.67 -1.61 9.27
N HIS A 161 7.25 -2.80 9.43
CA HIS A 161 8.59 -2.96 10.00
C HIS A 161 9.71 -2.90 8.98
N ARG A 162 9.44 -3.32 7.74
CA ARG A 162 10.47 -3.48 6.71
C ARG A 162 10.51 -2.34 5.70
N LEU A 163 9.45 -1.53 5.64
CA LEU A 163 9.38 -0.40 4.73
C LEU A 163 9.10 0.92 5.47
N PHE A 164 7.95 1.07 6.11
CA PHE A 164 7.55 2.34 6.68
C PHE A 164 8.39 2.78 7.89
N SER A 165 8.82 1.85 8.74
CA SER A 165 9.73 2.18 9.83
C SER A 165 11.08 2.69 9.31
N GLU A 166 11.59 2.13 8.23
CA GLU A 166 12.86 2.54 7.64
C GLU A 166 12.73 3.90 6.93
N ILE A 167 11.61 4.14 6.24
CA ILE A 167 11.31 5.46 5.68
C ILE A 167 11.22 6.50 6.80
N SER A 168 10.52 6.22 7.89
CA SER A 168 10.37 7.13 9.04
C SER A 168 11.72 7.45 9.69
N LYS A 169 12.63 6.50 9.76
CA LYS A 169 14.01 6.73 10.24
C LYS A 169 14.78 7.64 9.29
N ASN A 170 14.60 7.48 7.97
CA ASN A 170 15.35 8.23 6.98
C ASN A 170 14.98 9.71 6.94
N TRP A 171 13.76 10.09 7.29
CA TRP A 171 13.35 11.50 7.40
C TRP A 171 13.18 12.00 8.84
N ALA A 172 13.73 11.26 9.81
CA ALA A 172 13.61 11.65 11.21
C ALA A 172 14.12 13.09 11.45
N ALA A 173 13.35 13.91 12.17
CA ALA A 173 13.59 15.31 12.46
C ALA A 173 13.72 16.24 11.22
N GLU A 174 13.39 15.78 10.02
CA GLU A 174 13.39 16.61 8.82
C GLU A 174 11.99 17.11 8.49
N PRO A 175 11.74 18.42 8.34
CA PRO A 175 10.49 18.92 7.81
C PRO A 175 10.29 18.45 6.35
N LEU A 176 9.10 17.94 6.04
CA LEU A 176 8.73 17.57 4.67
C LEU A 176 8.07 18.77 3.98
N ASP A 177 8.90 19.76 3.64
CA ASP A 177 8.45 21.05 3.09
C ASP A 177 7.92 20.98 1.64
N SER A 178 8.17 19.87 0.96
CA SER A 178 7.74 19.65 -0.42
C SER A 178 7.52 18.16 -0.72
N TYR A 179 6.70 17.86 -1.72
CA TYR A 179 6.53 16.48 -2.21
C TYR A 179 7.84 15.92 -2.79
N GLU A 180 8.64 16.76 -3.41
CA GLU A 180 9.95 16.40 -3.96
C GLU A 180 10.91 15.93 -2.87
N LYS A 181 10.94 16.65 -1.74
CA LYS A 181 11.76 16.28 -0.57
C LYS A 181 11.24 14.97 0.07
N MET A 182 9.94 14.84 0.22
CA MET A 182 9.31 13.60 0.70
C MET A 182 9.68 12.40 -0.20
N LEU A 183 9.54 12.52 -1.51
CA LEU A 183 9.92 11.49 -2.48
C LEU A 183 11.42 11.16 -2.43
N LYS A 184 12.28 12.19 -2.24
CA LYS A 184 13.72 11.99 -2.10
C LYS A 184 14.03 11.10 -0.90
N PHE A 185 13.49 11.41 0.27
CA PHE A 185 13.68 10.58 1.46
C PHE A 185 13.15 9.14 1.28
N ILE A 186 11.99 8.97 0.68
CA ILE A 186 11.45 7.64 0.40
C ILE A 186 12.41 6.87 -0.51
N ARG A 187 12.86 7.46 -1.61
CA ARG A 187 13.73 6.80 -2.60
C ARG A 187 15.15 6.50 -2.10
N THR A 188 15.64 7.29 -1.15
CA THR A 188 16.98 7.09 -0.55
C THR A 188 16.97 6.18 0.66
N THR A 189 15.78 5.66 1.04
CA THR A 189 15.67 4.71 2.14
C THR A 189 16.32 3.38 1.76
N THR A 190 17.25 2.95 2.58
CA THR A 190 17.97 1.68 2.43
C THR A 190 18.19 1.04 3.80
N THR A 191 18.56 -0.23 3.82
CA THR A 191 18.91 -0.98 5.04
C THR A 191 20.13 -1.82 4.82
N GLN A 192 20.76 -2.29 5.91
CA GLN A 192 21.86 -3.28 5.83
C GLN A 192 21.44 -4.57 5.12
N THR A 193 20.14 -4.91 5.13
CA THR A 193 19.58 -6.07 4.44
C THR A 193 19.31 -5.83 2.96
N GLY A 194 19.68 -4.67 2.42
CA GLY A 194 19.57 -4.36 1.00
C GLY A 194 18.16 -3.98 0.55
N LEU A 195 17.35 -3.32 1.40
CA LEU A 195 16.06 -2.76 0.98
C LEU A 195 16.28 -1.74 -0.13
N VAL A 196 15.51 -1.88 -1.22
CA VAL A 196 15.44 -0.92 -2.32
C VAL A 196 14.04 -0.35 -2.37
N VAL A 197 13.94 0.98 -2.38
CA VAL A 197 12.64 1.67 -2.38
C VAL A 197 12.49 2.55 -3.62
N THR A 198 11.35 2.41 -4.29
CA THR A 198 10.91 3.30 -5.36
C THR A 198 9.72 4.14 -4.88
N ALA A 199 9.58 5.34 -5.43
CA ALA A 199 8.43 6.19 -5.10
C ALA A 199 7.95 6.97 -6.31
N TYR A 200 6.62 7.13 -6.38
CA TYR A 200 5.92 7.84 -7.45
C TYR A 200 4.97 8.88 -6.84
N LEU A 201 4.91 10.08 -7.43
CA LEU A 201 3.91 11.08 -7.08
C LEU A 201 2.68 10.86 -7.96
N ASP A 202 1.53 10.66 -7.33
CA ASP A 202 0.24 10.62 -8.00
C ASP A 202 -0.52 11.92 -7.76
N ARG A 203 -0.67 12.71 -8.82
CA ARG A 203 -1.36 14.01 -8.80
C ARG A 203 -2.85 13.92 -9.14
N LYS A 204 -3.40 12.71 -9.29
CA LYS A 204 -4.80 12.51 -9.58
C LYS A 204 -5.67 12.88 -8.37
N GLN A 205 -6.87 13.35 -8.67
CA GLN A 205 -7.90 13.59 -7.66
C GLN A 205 -8.75 12.33 -7.49
N TYR A 206 -8.93 11.92 -6.26
CA TYR A 206 -9.72 10.73 -5.89
C TYR A 206 -10.90 11.19 -5.02
N PRO A 207 -12.10 11.35 -5.57
CA PRO A 207 -13.26 11.78 -4.80
C PRO A 207 -13.61 10.75 -3.71
N THR A 208 -14.05 11.25 -2.57
CA THR A 208 -14.51 10.44 -1.44
C THR A 208 -16.00 10.09 -1.55
N GLY A 209 -16.45 9.10 -0.80
CA GLY A 209 -17.87 8.76 -0.67
C GLY A 209 -18.49 8.06 -1.88
N LEU A 210 -17.71 7.71 -2.90
CA LEU A 210 -18.21 6.95 -4.04
C LEU A 210 -18.63 5.54 -3.63
N LYS A 211 -19.85 5.18 -4.02
CA LYS A 211 -20.37 3.81 -3.84
C LYS A 211 -20.46 3.15 -5.22
N PRO A 212 -20.01 1.90 -5.35
CA PRO A 212 -20.18 1.17 -6.60
C PRO A 212 -21.64 0.86 -6.86
N ASP A 213 -22.00 0.79 -8.14
CA ASP A 213 -23.32 0.40 -8.57
C ASP A 213 -23.66 -1.03 -8.07
N PRO A 214 -24.87 -1.30 -7.59
CA PRO A 214 -25.31 -2.64 -7.22
C PRO A 214 -25.15 -3.69 -8.33
N GLN A 215 -25.33 -3.32 -9.60
CA GLN A 215 -25.10 -4.19 -10.74
C GLN A 215 -23.62 -4.57 -10.87
N LEU A 216 -22.72 -3.62 -10.66
CA LEU A 216 -21.28 -3.88 -10.63
C LEU A 216 -20.91 -4.83 -9.49
N ILE A 217 -21.50 -4.64 -8.30
CA ILE A 217 -21.26 -5.53 -7.15
C ILE A 217 -21.68 -6.97 -7.47
N SER A 218 -22.84 -7.17 -8.08
CA SER A 218 -23.36 -8.49 -8.42
C SER A 218 -22.56 -9.19 -9.52
N SER A 219 -21.88 -8.43 -10.36
CA SER A 219 -21.05 -8.95 -11.46
C SER A 219 -19.60 -9.23 -11.08
N LEU A 220 -19.19 -8.95 -9.83
CA LEU A 220 -17.80 -9.18 -9.42
C LEU A 220 -17.43 -10.67 -9.49
N GLY A 221 -16.26 -10.96 -10.05
CA GLY A 221 -15.64 -12.30 -10.04
C GLY A 221 -15.13 -12.71 -8.65
N LEU A 222 -15.90 -12.38 -7.61
CA LEU A 222 -15.56 -12.51 -6.19
C LEU A 222 -15.88 -13.90 -5.66
N LYS A 223 -14.92 -14.54 -5.04
CA LYS A 223 -15.08 -15.82 -4.33
C LYS A 223 -14.47 -15.72 -2.94
N HIS A 224 -15.29 -15.87 -1.91
CA HIS A 224 -14.82 -15.90 -0.53
C HIS A 224 -14.11 -17.22 -0.21
N SER A 225 -13.08 -17.15 0.64
CA SER A 225 -12.36 -18.31 1.15
C SER A 225 -13.25 -19.09 2.13
N LYS A 226 -13.03 -20.40 2.22
CA LYS A 226 -13.67 -21.23 3.27
C LYS A 226 -13.19 -20.85 4.68
N THR A 227 -11.96 -20.33 4.79
CA THR A 227 -11.36 -19.90 6.07
C THR A 227 -11.46 -18.40 6.19
N LEU A 228 -12.17 -17.90 7.20
CA LEU A 228 -12.36 -16.48 7.49
C LEU A 228 -12.85 -15.70 6.25
N PRO A 229 -14.03 -16.04 5.70
CA PRO A 229 -14.51 -15.51 4.42
C PRO A 229 -14.65 -13.99 4.38
N GLN A 230 -14.91 -13.35 5.52
CA GLN A 230 -14.99 -11.89 5.61
C GLN A 230 -13.64 -11.19 5.36
N TRP A 231 -12.53 -11.90 5.57
CA TRP A 231 -11.17 -11.33 5.51
C TRP A 231 -10.34 -11.87 4.35
N ASN A 232 -10.78 -13.00 3.78
CA ASN A 232 -10.04 -13.68 2.73
C ASN A 232 -10.94 -13.96 1.54
N TYR A 233 -10.54 -13.47 0.39
CA TYR A 233 -11.29 -13.66 -0.85
C TYR A 233 -10.39 -13.55 -2.06
N THR A 234 -10.89 -14.05 -3.18
CA THR A 234 -10.23 -14.00 -4.48
C THR A 234 -11.15 -13.30 -5.46
N ILE A 235 -10.58 -12.45 -6.30
CA ILE A 235 -11.26 -11.77 -7.38
C ILE A 235 -10.60 -12.22 -8.69
N ALA A 236 -11.39 -12.75 -9.60
CA ALA A 236 -10.97 -13.18 -10.92
C ALA A 236 -11.37 -12.16 -11.98
N PRO A 237 -10.67 -12.07 -13.12
CA PRO A 237 -11.09 -11.21 -14.21
C PRO A 237 -12.47 -11.64 -14.75
N ASN A 238 -13.30 -10.66 -15.10
CA ASN A 238 -14.52 -10.86 -15.88
C ASN A 238 -14.14 -10.64 -17.34
N LEU A 239 -14.03 -11.72 -18.09
CA LEU A 239 -13.72 -11.74 -19.54
C LEU A 239 -15.02 -11.85 -20.34
#